data_baa2ddd27461dec6ddca3c9af80ac591
#
_entry.id   baa2ddd27461dec6ddca3c9af80ac591
#
_cell.length_a   1.000
_cell.length_b   1.000
_cell.length_c   1.000
_cell.angle_alpha   90.00
_cell.angle_beta   90.00
_cell.angle_gamma   90.00
#
_symmetry.space_group_name_H-M   'P 1'
#
loop_
_entity.id
_entity.type
_entity.pdbx_description
1 polymer ?
#
loop_
_entity_poly.entity_id
_entity_poly.type
_entity_poly.pdbx_seq_one_letter_code
_entity_poly.pdbx_strand_id
1 'polypeptide(L)'
;MMTRPLLLTCMGISIAILSRAAGAALAVTPPQLHPDDAGIVVTEVQSSIAGPSRWSVRLVAWEAGATEPSPADGLVSPRFFELGAGERQIIRAQIQNRSQYHRLLVEQIPDQTPNNQGLAFRFRFSLPIYRDAKEPAPHQPSLPLVAGCHRFENPQPIAVRLVLDPDVKGPQTLLPGEQAELCRSSRTAQR
;
A
#
# COMPACT_ATOMS: atom_id res chain seq x y z
N MET A 1 31.29 69.15 18.94
CA MET A 1 31.37 68.23 17.84
C MET A 1 30.93 66.84 18.37
N MET A 2 29.69 66.45 18.09
CA MET A 2 29.08 65.21 18.59
C MET A 2 28.89 64.26 17.40
N THR A 3 29.64 63.20 17.34
CA THR A 3 29.55 62.09 16.36
C THR A 3 28.54 61.09 16.81
N ARG A 4 27.43 60.90 16.05
CA ARG A 4 26.42 59.83 16.24
C ARG A 4 26.87 58.56 15.52
N PRO A 5 26.81 57.36 16.14
CA PRO A 5 27.01 56.12 15.41
C PRO A 5 25.71 55.68 14.74
N LEU A 6 25.80 55.30 13.47
CA LEU A 6 24.75 54.68 12.66
C LEU A 6 24.65 53.20 13.04
N LEU A 7 23.52 52.79 13.62
CA LEU A 7 23.16 51.38 13.85
C LEU A 7 22.59 50.81 12.55
N LEU A 8 23.37 49.93 11.90
CA LEU A 8 22.90 49.09 10.78
C LEU A 8 22.16 47.87 11.33
N THR A 9 20.83 47.87 11.20
CA THR A 9 20.00 46.72 11.55
C THR A 9 19.98 45.73 10.37
N CYS A 10 20.74 44.64 10.46
CA CYS A 10 20.65 43.53 9.51
C CYS A 10 19.36 42.73 9.76
N MET A 11 18.38 42.93 8.88
CA MET A 11 17.13 42.17 8.87
C MET A 11 17.39 40.82 8.18
N GLY A 12 17.64 39.77 9.00
CA GLY A 12 17.82 38.41 8.52
C GLY A 12 16.52 37.84 8.00
N ILE A 13 16.42 37.64 6.68
CA ILE A 13 15.32 36.94 6.05
C ILE A 13 15.54 35.43 6.25
N SER A 14 14.84 34.85 7.23
CA SER A 14 14.78 33.41 7.43
C SER A 14 13.91 32.78 6.33
N ILE A 15 14.52 32.23 5.31
CA ILE A 15 13.84 31.40 4.30
C ILE A 15 13.53 30.04 4.96
N ALA A 16 12.30 29.86 5.41
CA ALA A 16 11.79 28.56 5.83
C ALA A 16 11.64 27.68 4.60
N ILE A 17 12.61 26.79 4.36
CA ILE A 17 12.50 25.73 3.35
C ILE A 17 11.47 24.73 3.88
N LEU A 18 10.22 24.85 3.42
CA LEU A 18 9.21 23.82 3.62
C LEU A 18 9.64 22.59 2.79
N SER A 19 10.30 21.66 3.45
CA SER A 19 10.52 20.32 2.91
C SER A 19 9.15 19.67 2.70
N ARG A 20 8.63 19.72 1.46
CA ARG A 20 7.49 18.89 1.08
C ARG A 20 7.99 17.45 1.14
N ALA A 21 7.55 16.71 2.16
CA ALA A 21 7.69 15.26 2.17
C ALA A 21 7.09 14.74 0.86
N ALA A 22 7.90 14.03 0.07
CA ALA A 22 7.43 13.31 -1.09
C ALA A 22 6.47 12.24 -0.59
N GLY A 23 5.18 12.58 -0.50
CA GLY A 23 4.11 11.69 -0.09
C GLY A 23 3.95 10.55 -1.11
N ALA A 24 3.30 9.48 -0.69
CA ALA A 24 2.90 8.40 -1.58
C ALA A 24 2.11 8.98 -2.77
N ALA A 25 2.30 8.40 -3.96
CA ALA A 25 1.64 8.88 -5.19
C ALA A 25 0.10 8.82 -5.09
N LEU A 26 -0.42 7.94 -4.24
CA LEU A 26 -1.84 7.75 -3.98
C LEU A 26 -2.03 7.41 -2.50
N ALA A 27 -2.97 8.07 -1.83
CA ALA A 27 -3.48 7.66 -0.54
C ALA A 27 -4.74 6.82 -0.74
N VAL A 28 -4.89 5.75 0.03
CA VAL A 28 -6.03 4.83 -0.06
C VAL A 28 -6.66 4.66 1.32
N THR A 29 -7.98 4.82 1.42
CA THR A 29 -8.72 4.76 2.69
C THR A 29 -10.06 4.03 2.52
N PRO A 30 -10.32 2.95 3.24
CA PRO A 30 -9.38 2.17 4.05
C PRO A 30 -8.41 1.34 3.18
N PRO A 31 -7.22 0.98 3.69
CA PRO A 31 -6.24 0.17 2.94
C PRO A 31 -6.56 -1.34 2.96
N GLN A 32 -7.45 -1.78 3.84
CA GLN A 32 -7.97 -3.14 3.95
C GLN A 32 -9.48 -3.10 3.76
N LEU A 33 -10.01 -4.03 2.98
CA LEU A 33 -11.40 -4.00 2.57
C LEU A 33 -12.15 -5.21 3.13
N HIS A 34 -13.35 -4.94 3.64
CA HIS A 34 -14.27 -5.94 4.14
C HIS A 34 -15.62 -5.77 3.44
N PRO A 35 -16.15 -6.81 2.80
CA PRO A 35 -17.44 -6.72 2.13
C PRO A 35 -18.55 -6.58 3.17
N ASP A 36 -19.54 -5.78 2.84
CA ASP A 36 -20.80 -5.72 3.56
C ASP A 36 -21.68 -6.97 3.30
N ASP A 37 -22.88 -6.99 3.87
CA ASP A 37 -23.84 -8.10 3.67
C ASP A 37 -24.26 -8.30 2.21
N ALA A 38 -24.16 -7.27 1.37
CA ALA A 38 -24.41 -7.35 -0.07
C ALA A 38 -23.17 -7.77 -0.88
N GLY A 39 -22.00 -7.96 -0.23
CA GLY A 39 -20.74 -8.26 -0.88
C GLY A 39 -20.07 -7.04 -1.50
N ILE A 40 -20.46 -5.84 -1.07
CA ILE A 40 -19.91 -4.59 -1.60
C ILE A 40 -18.78 -4.12 -0.70
N VAL A 41 -17.67 -3.73 -1.32
CA VAL A 41 -16.57 -3.01 -0.69
C VAL A 41 -16.44 -1.61 -1.28
N VAL A 42 -16.04 -0.66 -0.43
CA VAL A 42 -15.87 0.74 -0.83
C VAL A 42 -14.51 1.23 -0.32
N THR A 43 -13.78 1.92 -1.18
CA THR A 43 -12.55 2.62 -0.82
C THR A 43 -12.47 3.96 -1.53
N GLU A 44 -11.80 4.90 -0.92
CA GLU A 44 -11.48 6.20 -1.51
C GLU A 44 -9.98 6.24 -1.84
N VAL A 45 -9.65 6.75 -3.00
CA VAL A 45 -8.29 7.03 -3.41
C VAL A 45 -8.12 8.52 -3.62
N GLN A 46 -6.99 9.07 -3.17
CA GLN A 46 -6.63 10.48 -3.33
C GLN A 46 -5.25 10.58 -3.94
N SER A 47 -5.12 11.35 -5.03
CA SER A 47 -3.84 11.56 -5.71
C SER A 47 -3.03 12.66 -5.03
N SER A 48 -1.72 12.42 -4.86
CA SER A 48 -0.72 13.45 -4.51
C SER A 48 0.24 13.75 -5.66
N ILE A 49 0.00 13.14 -6.83
CA ILE A 49 0.82 13.36 -8.04
C ILE A 49 0.51 14.76 -8.59
N ALA A 50 1.57 15.50 -8.91
CA ALA A 50 1.42 16.78 -9.60
C ALA A 50 0.97 16.54 -11.05
N GLY A 51 -0.21 17.00 -11.41
CA GLY A 51 -0.83 16.83 -12.73
C GLY A 51 -1.77 15.64 -12.83
N PRO A 52 -2.46 15.52 -13.98
CA PRO A 52 -3.42 14.44 -14.19
C PRO A 52 -2.71 13.08 -14.29
N SER A 53 -3.32 12.07 -13.69
CA SER A 53 -2.84 10.69 -13.72
C SER A 53 -4.00 9.75 -13.97
N ARG A 54 -3.81 8.79 -14.88
CA ARG A 54 -4.83 7.82 -15.26
C ARG A 54 -4.63 6.50 -14.51
N TRP A 55 -5.73 5.90 -14.10
CA TRP A 55 -5.74 4.72 -13.28
C TRP A 55 -6.70 3.67 -13.83
N SER A 56 -6.34 2.40 -13.66
CA SER A 56 -7.22 1.26 -13.89
C SER A 56 -7.46 0.51 -12.60
N VAL A 57 -8.66 -0.06 -12.45
CA VAL A 57 -9.04 -0.87 -11.29
C VAL A 57 -9.52 -2.23 -11.76
N ARG A 58 -9.01 -3.28 -11.10
CA ARG A 58 -9.39 -4.67 -11.36
C ARG A 58 -9.64 -5.41 -10.06
N LEU A 59 -10.65 -6.25 -10.05
CA LEU A 59 -10.88 -7.25 -9.01
C LEU A 59 -10.23 -8.55 -9.44
N VAL A 60 -9.43 -9.13 -8.55
CA VAL A 60 -8.71 -10.38 -8.80
C VAL A 60 -8.87 -11.33 -7.62
N ALA A 61 -8.84 -12.63 -7.89
CA ALA A 61 -8.79 -13.64 -6.85
C ALA A 61 -7.41 -13.61 -6.17
N TRP A 62 -7.42 -13.85 -4.86
CA TRP A 62 -6.21 -14.01 -4.08
C TRP A 62 -6.12 -15.45 -3.61
N GLU A 63 -5.27 -16.20 -4.26
CA GLU A 63 -5.07 -17.63 -4.02
C GLU A 63 -3.70 -17.87 -3.37
N ALA A 64 -3.65 -18.80 -2.42
CA ALA A 64 -2.42 -19.17 -1.74
C ALA A 64 -1.38 -19.70 -2.75
N GLY A 65 -0.16 -19.16 -2.70
CA GLY A 65 0.95 -19.57 -3.56
C GLY A 65 0.86 -19.14 -5.03
N ALA A 66 -0.21 -18.43 -5.44
CA ALA A 66 -0.31 -17.92 -6.80
C ALA A 66 0.69 -16.79 -7.05
N THR A 67 1.50 -16.92 -8.11
CA THR A 67 2.47 -15.90 -8.53
C THR A 67 1.82 -14.76 -9.30
N GLU A 68 0.73 -15.04 -10.01
CA GLU A 68 -0.06 -14.07 -10.76
C GLU A 68 -1.52 -14.09 -10.32
N PRO A 69 -2.15 -12.90 -10.26
CA PRO A 69 -3.55 -12.82 -9.90
C PRO A 69 -4.44 -13.31 -11.03
N SER A 70 -5.38 -14.19 -10.74
CA SER A 70 -6.44 -14.61 -11.66
C SER A 70 -7.63 -13.63 -11.64
N PRO A 71 -8.38 -13.50 -12.74
CA PRO A 71 -9.61 -12.72 -12.74
C PRO A 71 -10.60 -13.24 -11.68
N ALA A 72 -11.30 -12.35 -11.02
CA ALA A 72 -12.34 -12.71 -10.06
C ALA A 72 -13.74 -12.36 -10.59
N ASP A 73 -14.73 -13.14 -10.19
CA ASP A 73 -16.12 -12.83 -10.47
C ASP A 73 -16.59 -11.66 -9.60
N GLY A 74 -17.00 -10.58 -10.28
CA GLY A 74 -17.48 -9.39 -9.62
C GLY A 74 -17.47 -8.17 -10.51
N LEU A 75 -17.97 -7.08 -9.95
CA LEU A 75 -18.07 -5.80 -10.65
C LEU A 75 -17.20 -4.76 -9.94
N VAL A 76 -16.55 -3.90 -10.72
CA VAL A 76 -15.79 -2.75 -10.20
C VAL A 76 -16.25 -1.48 -10.90
N SER A 77 -16.45 -0.43 -10.13
CA SER A 77 -16.84 0.89 -10.64
C SER A 77 -16.16 2.02 -9.86
N PRO A 78 -15.49 2.96 -10.55
CA PRO A 78 -15.14 2.91 -11.96
C PRO A 78 -14.01 1.92 -12.25
N ARG A 79 -13.94 1.40 -13.48
CA ARG A 79 -12.80 0.58 -13.94
C ARG A 79 -11.61 1.42 -14.36
N PHE A 80 -11.87 2.62 -14.81
CA PHE A 80 -10.88 3.60 -15.24
C PHE A 80 -11.29 4.97 -14.73
N PHE A 81 -10.32 5.74 -14.30
CA PHE A 81 -10.53 7.12 -13.86
C PHE A 81 -9.25 7.94 -14.02
N GLU A 82 -9.40 9.25 -13.97
CA GLU A 82 -8.31 10.21 -13.96
C GLU A 82 -8.41 11.05 -12.69
N LEU A 83 -7.24 11.36 -12.10
CA LEU A 83 -7.12 12.21 -10.92
C LEU A 83 -6.06 13.27 -11.14
N GLY A 84 -6.41 14.50 -10.87
CA GLY A 84 -5.47 15.59 -10.65
C GLY A 84 -4.91 15.61 -9.22
N ALA A 85 -3.98 16.51 -8.95
CA ALA A 85 -3.38 16.66 -7.63
C ALA A 85 -4.44 17.01 -6.56
N GLY A 86 -4.52 16.22 -5.52
CA GLY A 86 -5.47 16.39 -4.41
C GLY A 86 -6.88 15.88 -4.69
N GLU A 87 -7.19 15.49 -5.91
CA GLU A 87 -8.50 14.93 -6.26
C GLU A 87 -8.72 13.55 -5.66
N ARG A 88 -10.00 13.20 -5.50
CA ARG A 88 -10.46 11.96 -4.88
C ARG A 88 -11.40 11.20 -5.79
N GLN A 89 -11.33 9.87 -5.72
CA GLN A 89 -12.24 8.96 -6.39
C GLN A 89 -12.69 7.87 -5.43
N ILE A 90 -14.00 7.67 -5.34
CA ILE A 90 -14.57 6.51 -4.64
C ILE A 90 -14.63 5.35 -5.63
N ILE A 91 -14.09 4.21 -5.19
CA ILE A 91 -14.13 2.95 -5.92
C ILE A 91 -15.05 2.00 -5.16
N ARG A 92 -15.95 1.35 -5.89
CA ARG A 92 -16.82 0.30 -5.37
C ARG A 92 -16.56 -0.99 -6.11
N ALA A 93 -16.48 -2.10 -5.37
CA ALA A 93 -16.46 -3.42 -5.98
C ALA A 93 -17.53 -4.30 -5.33
N GLN A 94 -18.21 -5.08 -6.16
CA GLN A 94 -19.15 -6.10 -5.72
C GLN A 94 -18.55 -7.47 -5.99
N ILE A 95 -18.43 -8.26 -4.93
CA ILE A 95 -17.85 -9.62 -4.96
C ILE A 95 -19.01 -10.60 -5.08
N GLN A 96 -18.96 -11.45 -6.10
CA GLN A 96 -19.99 -12.50 -6.29
C GLN A 96 -19.61 -13.77 -5.52
N ASN A 97 -18.35 -14.20 -5.58
CA ASN A 97 -17.88 -15.39 -4.86
C ASN A 97 -17.25 -15.01 -3.52
N ARG A 98 -18.04 -15.06 -2.44
CA ARG A 98 -17.60 -14.72 -1.08
C ARG A 98 -16.78 -15.82 -0.40
N SER A 99 -16.65 -17.00 -1.00
CA SER A 99 -15.86 -18.10 -0.44
C SER A 99 -14.36 -17.90 -0.68
N GLN A 100 -13.97 -16.97 -1.55
CA GLN A 100 -12.60 -16.68 -1.91
C GLN A 100 -12.11 -15.35 -1.29
N TYR A 101 -10.81 -15.25 -1.09
CA TYR A 101 -10.14 -13.97 -0.83
C TYR A 101 -9.90 -13.25 -2.15
N HIS A 102 -9.93 -11.94 -2.11
CA HIS A 102 -9.79 -11.12 -3.30
C HIS A 102 -8.78 -9.99 -3.06
N ARG A 103 -8.34 -9.37 -4.15
CA ARG A 103 -7.58 -8.11 -4.12
C ARG A 103 -8.19 -7.13 -5.11
N LEU A 104 -8.23 -5.88 -4.70
CA LEU A 104 -8.52 -4.77 -5.60
C LEU A 104 -7.19 -4.18 -6.04
N LEU A 105 -6.87 -4.30 -7.32
CA LEU A 105 -5.66 -3.74 -7.90
C LEU A 105 -5.99 -2.36 -8.48
N VAL A 106 -5.30 -1.33 -7.99
CA VAL A 106 -5.35 0.04 -8.52
C VAL A 106 -4.00 0.34 -9.16
N GLU A 107 -3.97 0.47 -10.48
CA GLU A 107 -2.74 0.56 -11.25
C GLU A 107 -2.71 1.83 -12.08
N GLN A 108 -1.58 2.54 -12.02
CA GLN A 108 -1.36 3.69 -12.87
C GLN A 108 -1.19 3.26 -14.33
N ILE A 109 -1.93 3.91 -15.23
CA ILE A 109 -1.78 3.74 -16.68
C ILE A 109 -0.67 4.68 -17.12
N PRO A 110 0.41 4.17 -17.74
CA PRO A 110 1.49 5.02 -18.21
C PRO A 110 1.00 6.01 -19.28
N ASP A 111 1.52 7.22 -19.24
CA ASP A 111 1.35 8.14 -20.36
C ASP A 111 2.14 7.64 -21.55
N GLN A 112 1.48 7.63 -22.71
CA GLN A 112 2.09 7.14 -23.96
C GLN A 112 3.10 8.11 -24.57
N THR A 113 3.28 9.28 -23.99
CA THR A 113 4.30 10.23 -24.44
C THR A 113 5.68 9.70 -24.06
N PRO A 114 6.50 9.27 -25.02
CA PRO A 114 7.85 8.81 -24.73
C PRO A 114 8.71 10.03 -24.43
N ASN A 115 8.68 10.47 -23.18
CA ASN A 115 9.69 11.40 -22.72
C ASN A 115 10.94 10.56 -22.41
N ASN A 116 11.75 10.35 -23.44
CA ASN A 116 12.81 9.34 -23.51
C ASN A 116 14.04 9.64 -22.63
N GLN A 117 13.94 10.52 -21.65
CA GLN A 117 15.06 10.87 -20.79
C GLN A 117 14.61 10.86 -19.33
N GLY A 118 14.68 9.70 -18.68
CA GLY A 118 14.47 9.60 -17.25
C GLY A 118 13.92 8.25 -16.77
N LEU A 119 13.92 8.07 -15.46
CA LEU A 119 13.34 6.92 -14.79
C LEU A 119 11.83 7.10 -14.70
N ALA A 120 11.04 6.21 -15.32
CA ALA A 120 9.60 6.20 -15.21
C ALA A 120 9.17 5.29 -14.06
N PHE A 121 8.43 5.82 -13.10
CA PHE A 121 7.81 5.04 -12.03
C PHE A 121 6.36 4.71 -12.40
N ARG A 122 5.97 3.46 -12.17
CA ARG A 122 4.59 3.01 -12.28
C ARG A 122 4.12 2.52 -10.91
N PHE A 123 3.02 3.08 -10.45
CA PHE A 123 2.45 2.71 -9.16
C PHE A 123 1.37 1.64 -9.32
N ARG A 124 1.43 0.64 -8.43
CA ARG A 124 0.42 -0.40 -8.28
C ARG A 124 0.10 -0.54 -6.79
N PHE A 125 -1.17 -0.42 -6.46
CA PHE A 125 -1.68 -0.69 -5.12
C PHE A 125 -2.49 -1.98 -5.17
N SER A 126 -2.23 -2.87 -4.21
CA SER A 126 -2.91 -4.15 -4.07
C SER A 126 -3.61 -4.17 -2.72
N LEU A 127 -4.92 -3.92 -2.73
CA LEU A 127 -5.72 -3.82 -1.52
C LEU A 127 -6.35 -5.18 -1.23
N PRO A 128 -6.07 -5.78 -0.07
CA PRO A 128 -6.67 -7.05 0.30
C PRO A 128 -8.15 -6.87 0.60
N ILE A 129 -8.97 -7.80 0.15
CA ILE A 129 -10.38 -7.93 0.46
C ILE A 129 -10.56 -9.26 1.20
N TYR A 130 -10.89 -9.16 2.48
CA TYR A 130 -11.06 -10.33 3.34
C TYR A 130 -12.49 -10.84 3.23
N ARG A 131 -12.65 -12.17 3.09
CA ARG A 131 -13.98 -12.79 3.01
C ARG A 131 -14.80 -12.63 4.29
N ASP A 132 -14.10 -12.54 5.43
CA ASP A 132 -14.72 -12.37 6.74
C ASP A 132 -14.81 -10.88 7.09
N ALA A 133 -15.91 -10.45 7.69
CA ALA A 133 -16.13 -9.06 8.11
C ALA A 133 -15.15 -8.58 9.21
N LYS A 134 -14.28 -9.45 9.67
CA LYS A 134 -13.27 -9.15 10.70
C LYS A 134 -11.89 -9.07 10.11
N GLU A 135 -11.08 -8.18 10.65
CA GLU A 135 -9.65 -8.15 10.36
C GLU A 135 -9.01 -9.51 10.65
N PRO A 136 -8.02 -9.93 9.84
CA PRO A 136 -7.26 -11.14 10.11
C PRO A 136 -6.70 -11.11 11.53
N ALA A 137 -6.88 -12.20 12.24
CA ALA A 137 -6.37 -12.32 13.60
C ALA A 137 -4.84 -12.12 13.61
N PRO A 138 -4.31 -11.33 14.55
CA PRO A 138 -2.87 -11.18 14.68
C PRO A 138 -2.29 -12.54 15.11
N HIS A 139 -1.22 -12.95 14.43
CA HIS A 139 -0.48 -14.17 14.74
C HIS A 139 1.01 -13.85 14.82
N GLN A 140 1.62 -14.16 15.96
CA GLN A 140 3.06 -14.03 16.15
C GLN A 140 3.71 -15.39 15.91
N PRO A 141 4.45 -15.59 14.80
CA PRO A 141 5.11 -16.85 14.54
C PRO A 141 6.26 -17.07 15.54
N SER A 142 6.37 -18.29 16.05
CA SER A 142 7.53 -18.68 16.86
C SER A 142 8.70 -18.96 15.94
N LEU A 143 9.64 -18.02 15.86
CA LEU A 143 10.84 -18.13 15.03
C LEU A 143 12.09 -18.29 15.91
N PRO A 144 13.07 -19.10 15.47
CA PRO A 144 14.38 -19.16 16.13
C PRO A 144 15.03 -17.77 16.21
N LEU A 145 15.77 -17.51 17.29
CA LEU A 145 16.49 -16.24 17.49
C LEU A 145 17.76 -16.11 16.65
N VAL A 146 18.11 -17.15 15.89
CA VAL A 146 19.27 -17.15 14.98
C VAL A 146 18.93 -16.48 13.65
N ALA A 147 19.93 -15.82 13.05
CA ALA A 147 19.78 -15.28 11.70
C ALA A 147 19.52 -16.40 10.69
N GLY A 148 18.70 -16.13 9.71
CA GLY A 148 18.33 -17.08 8.65
C GLY A 148 16.88 -16.98 8.22
N CYS A 149 16.53 -17.77 7.23
CA CYS A 149 15.17 -17.86 6.72
C CYS A 149 14.50 -19.16 7.20
N HIS A 150 13.28 -19.04 7.68
CA HIS A 150 12.48 -20.14 8.19
C HIS A 150 11.16 -20.17 7.45
N ARG A 151 10.73 -21.35 7.01
CA ARG A 151 9.43 -21.55 6.40
C ARG A 151 8.36 -21.55 7.49
N PHE A 152 7.34 -20.78 7.27
CA PHE A 152 6.14 -20.72 8.10
C PHE A 152 4.92 -20.99 7.23
N GLU A 153 3.99 -21.78 7.73
CA GLU A 153 2.71 -22.08 7.09
C GLU A 153 1.58 -21.58 7.98
N ASN A 154 0.54 -20.97 7.39
CA ASN A 154 -0.66 -20.60 8.14
C ASN A 154 -1.55 -21.83 8.33
N PRO A 155 -1.61 -22.42 9.53
CA PRO A 155 -2.44 -23.60 9.80
C PRO A 155 -3.91 -23.25 10.06
N GLN A 156 -4.25 -21.97 10.13
CA GLN A 156 -5.60 -21.51 10.44
C GLN A 156 -6.52 -21.60 9.22
N PRO A 157 -7.82 -21.86 9.39
CA PRO A 157 -8.79 -21.87 8.29
C PRO A 157 -9.15 -20.47 7.77
N ILE A 158 -8.57 -19.42 8.35
CA ILE A 158 -8.77 -18.02 8.00
C ILE A 158 -7.42 -17.35 7.70
N ALA A 159 -7.46 -16.21 7.03
CA ALA A 159 -6.26 -15.39 6.86
C ALA A 159 -5.74 -14.91 8.22
N VAL A 160 -4.42 -14.87 8.37
CA VAL A 160 -3.76 -14.33 9.57
C VAL A 160 -2.88 -13.16 9.21
N ARG A 161 -2.84 -12.16 10.08
CA ARG A 161 -1.89 -11.05 10.00
C ARG A 161 -0.67 -11.39 10.85
N LEU A 162 0.49 -11.50 10.21
CA LEU A 162 1.72 -11.78 10.93
C LEU A 162 2.21 -10.54 11.70
N VAL A 163 2.45 -10.72 12.97
CA VAL A 163 3.12 -9.72 13.81
C VAL A 163 4.58 -10.13 13.87
N LEU A 164 5.41 -9.50 13.03
CA LEU A 164 6.83 -9.81 12.89
C LEU A 164 7.68 -8.88 13.75
N ASP A 165 8.76 -9.42 14.31
CA ASP A 165 9.79 -8.59 14.93
C ASP A 165 10.42 -7.64 13.89
N PRO A 166 10.97 -6.48 14.30
CA PRO A 166 11.53 -5.49 13.37
C PRO A 166 12.69 -6.01 12.52
N ASP A 167 13.38 -7.05 12.97
CA ASP A 167 14.50 -7.69 12.29
C ASP A 167 14.07 -8.88 11.40
N VAL A 168 12.76 -9.18 11.36
CA VAL A 168 12.18 -10.26 10.52
C VAL A 168 11.50 -9.67 9.30
N LYS A 169 11.86 -10.16 8.12
CA LYS A 169 11.23 -9.84 6.84
C LYS A 169 10.34 -10.99 6.39
N GLY A 170 9.19 -10.64 5.87
CA GLY A 170 8.22 -11.60 5.33
C GLY A 170 6.92 -10.89 4.93
N PRO A 171 5.95 -11.60 4.39
CA PRO A 171 4.64 -11.05 4.10
C PRO A 171 3.92 -10.67 5.40
N GLN A 172 3.06 -9.67 5.32
CA GLN A 172 2.28 -9.23 6.49
C GLN A 172 1.01 -10.07 6.71
N THR A 173 0.52 -10.74 5.67
CA THR A 173 -0.70 -11.55 5.72
C THR A 173 -0.51 -12.84 4.95
N LEU A 174 -0.96 -13.94 5.52
CA LEU A 174 -1.00 -15.24 4.88
C LEU A 174 -2.42 -15.77 4.82
N LEU A 175 -2.78 -16.34 3.68
CA LEU A 175 -4.02 -17.08 3.48
C LEU A 175 -3.96 -18.46 4.18
N PRO A 176 -5.10 -19.14 4.37
CA PRO A 176 -5.12 -20.51 4.86
C PRO A 176 -4.23 -21.43 4.04
N GLY A 177 -3.35 -22.19 4.70
CA GLY A 177 -2.41 -23.11 4.06
C GLY A 177 -1.28 -22.44 3.26
N GLU A 178 -1.22 -21.12 3.20
CA GLU A 178 -0.14 -20.42 2.51
C GLU A 178 1.17 -20.53 3.30
N GLN A 179 2.25 -20.80 2.56
CA GLN A 179 3.60 -20.89 3.08
C GLN A 179 4.40 -19.64 2.71
N ALA A 180 5.22 -19.16 3.64
CA ALA A 180 6.12 -18.05 3.40
C ALA A 180 7.47 -18.29 4.07
N GLU A 181 8.50 -17.68 3.51
CA GLU A 181 9.80 -17.59 4.16
C GLU A 181 9.86 -16.32 5.02
N LEU A 182 10.13 -16.51 6.30
CA LEU A 182 10.36 -15.44 7.27
C LEU A 182 11.85 -15.36 7.55
N CYS A 183 12.49 -14.29 7.14
CA CYS A 183 13.94 -14.14 7.20
C CYS A 183 14.34 -13.16 8.31
N ARG A 184 15.08 -13.64 9.31
CA ARG A 184 15.67 -12.81 10.37
C ARG A 184 17.03 -12.32 9.93
N SER A 185 17.24 -11.01 9.92
CA SER A 185 18.54 -10.43 9.66
C SER A 185 19.48 -10.60 10.89
N SER A 186 20.76 -10.83 10.63
CA SER A 186 21.75 -10.74 11.70
C SER A 186 21.76 -9.30 12.23
N ARG A 187 21.43 -9.09 13.50
CA ARG A 187 21.71 -7.81 14.16
C ARG A 187 23.20 -7.60 14.15
N THR A 188 23.69 -6.78 13.24
CA THR A 188 25.01 -6.19 13.41
C THR A 188 24.89 -5.32 14.66
N ALA A 189 25.49 -5.76 15.76
CA ALA A 189 25.58 -4.96 16.97
C ALA A 189 26.37 -3.69 16.62
N GLN A 190 25.65 -2.62 16.31
CA GLN A 190 26.25 -1.28 16.31
C GLN A 190 26.42 -0.92 17.79
N ARG A 191 27.66 -1.08 18.27
CA ARG A 191 28.17 -0.47 19.51
C ARG A 191 28.64 0.93 19.20
#